data_a0a261fcc72fd28fd91b1ec47ca01150
#
_entry.id   a0a261fcc72fd28fd91b1ec47ca01150
#
_cell.length_a   1.000
_cell.length_b   1.000
_cell.length_c   1.000
_cell.angle_alpha   90.00
_cell.angle_beta   90.00
_cell.angle_gamma   90.00
#
_symmetry.space_group_name_H-M   'P 1'
#
loop_
_entity.id
_entity.type
_entity.pdbx_description
1 polymer ?
#
loop_
_entity_poly.entity_id
_entity_poly.type
_entity_poly.pdbx_seq_one_letter_code
_entity_poly.pdbx_strand_id
1 'polypeptide(L)'
;MNIRLPYVAKVVAMVGILLSLTACGFSLRGIEQPLFEREIIGLNFEPEASNLARNLEYELGLLGATNLKTKVGLDSSVQVTGIPQIRLENYELKTISLLGTLREVTLELKVDAVYLSVDGVRTVKPLSAIQSYQYDAASINTERQQETLIIDQLGVQLARQVARLAPYYLGNTGVQARR
;
A
#
# COMPACT_ATOMS: atom_id res chain seq x y z
N MET A 1 -57.64 -31.27 17.50
CA MET A 1 -56.75 -31.15 16.31
C MET A 1 -56.19 -29.73 16.22
N ASN A 2 -55.21 -29.33 17.09
CA ASN A 2 -54.73 -27.95 17.23
C ASN A 2 -53.21 -27.89 17.57
N ILE A 3 -52.40 -28.65 16.82
CA ILE A 3 -50.95 -28.75 17.14
C ILE A 3 -50.07 -28.04 16.09
N ARG A 4 -50.64 -27.41 15.07
CA ARG A 4 -49.80 -26.85 13.95
C ARG A 4 -49.52 -25.35 14.02
N LEU A 5 -50.25 -24.59 14.85
CA LEU A 5 -50.10 -23.13 14.93
C LEU A 5 -48.73 -22.65 15.48
N PRO A 6 -48.18 -23.27 16.56
CA PRO A 6 -46.89 -22.80 17.08
C PRO A 6 -45.68 -23.12 16.15
N TYR A 7 -45.80 -24.14 15.30
CA TYR A 7 -44.72 -24.51 14.39
C TYR A 7 -44.61 -23.55 13.21
N VAL A 8 -45.75 -23.15 12.66
CA VAL A 8 -45.82 -22.17 11.57
C VAL A 8 -45.29 -20.81 12.04
N ALA A 9 -45.64 -20.38 13.24
CA ALA A 9 -45.13 -19.12 13.81
C ALA A 9 -43.63 -19.14 14.00
N LYS A 10 -43.03 -20.26 14.43
CA LYS A 10 -41.57 -20.40 14.56
C LYS A 10 -40.85 -20.38 13.22
N VAL A 11 -41.42 -21.02 12.19
CA VAL A 11 -40.86 -21.03 10.84
C VAL A 11 -40.89 -19.63 10.22
N VAL A 12 -42.02 -18.91 10.38
CA VAL A 12 -42.17 -17.53 9.88
C VAL A 12 -41.19 -16.59 10.59
N ALA A 13 -41.03 -16.73 11.90
CA ALA A 13 -40.05 -15.94 12.66
C ALA A 13 -38.59 -16.22 12.22
N MET A 14 -38.26 -17.49 11.96
CA MET A 14 -36.89 -17.87 11.49
C MET A 14 -36.60 -17.37 10.08
N VAL A 15 -37.58 -17.40 9.18
CA VAL A 15 -37.46 -16.83 7.82
C VAL A 15 -37.35 -15.30 7.87
N GLY A 16 -38.08 -14.64 8.76
CA GLY A 16 -37.98 -13.19 8.96
C GLY A 16 -36.59 -12.75 9.46
N ILE A 17 -35.97 -13.52 10.35
CA ILE A 17 -34.62 -13.26 10.84
C ILE A 17 -33.58 -13.48 9.73
N LEU A 18 -33.74 -14.51 8.92
CA LEU A 18 -32.85 -14.76 7.77
C LEU A 18 -32.95 -13.68 6.70
N LEU A 19 -34.14 -13.16 6.42
CA LEU A 19 -34.36 -12.06 5.48
C LEU A 19 -33.82 -10.72 6.02
N SER A 20 -33.86 -10.46 7.32
CA SER A 20 -33.31 -9.26 7.91
C SER A 20 -31.78 -9.23 7.92
N LEU A 21 -31.10 -10.40 7.91
CA LEU A 21 -29.64 -10.51 7.81
C LEU A 21 -29.13 -10.20 6.39
N THR A 22 -29.96 -10.41 5.36
CA THR A 22 -29.60 -10.03 3.98
C THR A 22 -29.88 -8.55 3.67
N ALA A 23 -30.74 -7.89 4.44
CA ALA A 23 -31.06 -6.46 4.28
C ALA A 23 -29.99 -5.53 4.88
N CYS A 24 -29.17 -5.98 5.82
CA CYS A 24 -27.92 -5.29 6.16
C CYS A 24 -26.95 -5.56 5.02
N GLY A 25 -26.86 -4.63 4.07
CA GLY A 25 -25.96 -4.68 2.92
C GLY A 25 -24.50 -4.86 3.32
N PHE A 26 -24.15 -6.03 3.82
CA PHE A 26 -22.78 -6.48 4.04
C PHE A 26 -22.21 -6.79 2.65
N SER A 27 -21.92 -5.72 1.89
CA SER A 27 -21.05 -5.88 0.75
C SER A 27 -19.69 -6.26 1.34
N LEU A 28 -19.24 -7.46 1.08
CA LEU A 28 -17.86 -7.84 1.28
C LEU A 28 -17.00 -6.80 0.54
N ARG A 29 -16.47 -5.83 1.30
CA ARG A 29 -15.42 -4.93 0.83
C ARG A 29 -14.17 -5.76 0.58
N GLY A 30 -14.12 -6.43 -0.55
CA GLY A 30 -13.01 -7.31 -0.87
C GLY A 30 -12.79 -7.52 -2.37
N ILE A 31 -13.74 -7.06 -3.19
CA ILE A 31 -13.55 -6.98 -4.64
C ILE A 31 -13.55 -5.49 -4.96
N GLU A 32 -12.49 -4.80 -4.55
CA GLU A 32 -12.22 -3.46 -5.09
C GLU A 32 -12.01 -3.67 -6.59
N GLN A 33 -12.86 -3.02 -7.39
CA GLN A 33 -12.62 -2.95 -8.83
C GLN A 33 -11.21 -2.40 -9.03
N PRO A 34 -10.43 -2.95 -9.96
CA PRO A 34 -9.09 -2.46 -10.20
C PRO A 34 -9.16 -0.95 -10.44
N LEU A 35 -8.41 -0.18 -9.67
CA LEU A 35 -8.38 1.28 -9.77
C LEU A 35 -7.71 1.73 -11.06
N PHE A 36 -6.89 0.85 -11.64
CA PHE A 36 -6.23 1.05 -12.92
C PHE A 36 -6.74 0.00 -13.92
N GLU A 37 -7.34 0.42 -15.02
CA GLU A 37 -7.77 -0.47 -16.10
C GLU A 37 -6.58 -0.82 -17.00
N ARG A 38 -5.62 -1.64 -16.51
CA ARG A 38 -4.39 -2.04 -17.21
C ARG A 38 -3.54 -0.85 -17.67
N GLU A 39 -3.59 0.23 -16.93
CA GLU A 39 -2.81 1.42 -17.23
C GLU A 39 -1.32 1.15 -17.06
N ILE A 40 -0.51 1.61 -18.00
CA ILE A 40 0.93 1.50 -17.94
C ILE A 40 1.46 2.65 -17.10
N ILE A 41 2.15 2.33 -15.99
CA ILE A 41 2.76 3.32 -15.10
C ILE A 41 4.28 3.14 -15.17
N GLY A 42 5.00 4.21 -15.50
CA GLY A 42 6.45 4.25 -15.42
C GLY A 42 6.91 4.30 -13.96
N LEU A 43 7.86 3.46 -13.57
CA LEU A 43 8.42 3.44 -12.22
C LEU A 43 9.91 3.74 -12.27
N ASN A 44 10.30 4.87 -11.67
CA ASN A 44 11.68 5.35 -11.57
C ASN A 44 12.12 5.37 -10.11
N PHE A 45 13.34 4.91 -9.81
CA PHE A 45 13.84 4.86 -8.44
C PHE A 45 15.37 4.83 -8.39
N GLU A 46 15.93 5.33 -7.30
CA GLU A 46 17.34 5.21 -6.96
C GLU A 46 17.68 3.76 -6.58
N PRO A 47 18.92 3.29 -6.81
CA PRO A 47 19.33 1.90 -6.49
C PRO A 47 19.01 1.49 -5.05
N GLU A 48 19.15 2.41 -4.11
CA GLU A 48 18.89 2.22 -2.67
C GLU A 48 17.43 1.91 -2.40
N ALA A 49 16.52 2.45 -3.21
CA ALA A 49 15.07 2.24 -3.10
C ALA A 49 14.57 0.97 -3.83
N SER A 50 15.48 0.10 -4.31
CA SER A 50 15.12 -1.06 -5.15
C SER A 50 14.13 -2.04 -4.48
N ASN A 51 14.26 -2.26 -3.17
CA ASN A 51 13.32 -3.10 -2.41
C ASN A 51 11.94 -2.46 -2.29
N LEU A 52 11.89 -1.15 -2.01
CA LEU A 52 10.65 -0.38 -1.98
C LEU A 52 9.98 -0.37 -3.36
N ALA A 53 10.75 -0.18 -4.43
CA ALA A 53 10.23 -0.19 -5.80
C ALA A 53 9.61 -1.54 -6.19
N ARG A 54 10.20 -2.66 -5.78
CA ARG A 54 9.65 -4.00 -6.01
C ARG A 54 8.33 -4.20 -5.26
N ASN A 55 8.25 -3.77 -4.01
CA ASN A 55 7.01 -3.82 -3.24
C ASN A 55 5.93 -2.92 -3.85
N LEU A 56 6.32 -1.74 -4.35
CA LEU A 56 5.42 -0.81 -5.03
C LEU A 56 4.89 -1.40 -6.34
N GLU A 57 5.73 -2.06 -7.12
CA GLU A 57 5.32 -2.78 -8.33
C GLU A 57 4.24 -3.81 -8.03
N TYR A 58 4.43 -4.59 -6.97
CA TYR A 58 3.44 -5.57 -6.52
C TYR A 58 2.12 -4.91 -6.12
N GLU A 59 2.15 -3.85 -5.29
CA GLU A 59 0.95 -3.15 -4.81
C GLU A 59 0.20 -2.45 -5.96
N LEU A 60 0.92 -1.84 -6.92
CA LEU A 60 0.30 -1.27 -8.13
C LEU A 60 -0.33 -2.35 -9.02
N GLY A 61 0.31 -3.53 -9.12
CA GLY A 61 -0.25 -4.68 -9.83
C GLY A 61 -1.57 -5.17 -9.22
N LEU A 62 -1.69 -5.17 -7.88
CA LEU A 62 -2.94 -5.48 -7.19
C LEU A 62 -4.05 -4.47 -7.50
N LEU A 63 -3.69 -3.22 -7.80
CA LEU A 63 -4.63 -2.16 -8.21
C LEU A 63 -4.94 -2.19 -9.71
N GLY A 64 -4.39 -3.15 -10.46
CA GLY A 64 -4.67 -3.35 -11.89
C GLY A 64 -3.70 -2.62 -12.84
N ALA A 65 -2.66 -1.95 -12.32
CA ALA A 65 -1.65 -1.30 -13.16
C ALA A 65 -0.68 -2.30 -13.78
N THR A 66 -0.21 -1.97 -14.98
CA THR A 66 0.94 -2.64 -15.61
C THR A 66 2.17 -1.73 -15.44
N ASN A 67 3.21 -2.23 -14.76
CA ASN A 67 4.36 -1.40 -14.44
C ASN A 67 5.48 -1.58 -15.46
N LEU A 68 6.02 -0.46 -15.94
CA LEU A 68 7.26 -0.41 -16.69
C LEU A 68 8.39 0.02 -15.76
N LYS A 69 9.34 -0.88 -15.51
CA LYS A 69 10.59 -0.52 -14.82
C LYS A 69 11.46 0.28 -15.76
N THR A 70 11.62 1.57 -15.51
CA THR A 70 12.70 2.34 -16.10
C THR A 70 13.84 2.38 -15.08
N LYS A 71 14.89 1.58 -15.29
CA LYS A 71 16.11 1.74 -14.51
C LYS A 71 16.65 3.13 -14.80
N VAL A 72 16.64 3.98 -13.81
CA VAL A 72 17.33 5.27 -13.89
C VAL A 72 18.79 5.04 -13.54
N GLY A 73 19.63 5.03 -14.58
CA GLY A 73 20.94 5.67 -14.42
C GLY A 73 20.66 7.17 -14.26
N LEU A 74 21.46 7.85 -13.48
CA LEU A 74 21.46 9.26 -13.05
C LEU A 74 21.03 10.36 -14.04
N ASP A 75 20.53 10.03 -15.20
CA ASP A 75 20.01 10.96 -16.20
C ASP A 75 18.50 11.13 -16.02
N SER A 76 18.15 12.09 -15.16
CA SER A 76 16.75 12.51 -14.84
C SER A 76 15.96 13.01 -16.05
N SER A 77 16.49 12.91 -17.27
CA SER A 77 15.94 13.53 -18.48
C SER A 77 15.05 12.61 -19.33
N VAL A 78 14.99 11.31 -19.07
CA VAL A 78 14.11 10.44 -19.85
C VAL A 78 12.69 10.53 -19.29
N GLN A 79 12.01 11.64 -19.59
CA GLN A 79 10.57 11.70 -19.51
C GLN A 79 10.01 10.87 -20.66
N VAL A 80 9.46 9.70 -20.35
CA VAL A 80 8.64 8.97 -21.32
C VAL A 80 7.34 9.77 -21.45
N THR A 81 7.25 10.57 -22.52
CA THR A 81 6.13 11.46 -22.80
C THR A 81 4.86 10.62 -23.00
N GLY A 82 3.77 10.99 -22.32
CA GLY A 82 2.48 10.34 -22.50
C GLY A 82 2.17 9.14 -21.60
N ILE A 83 3.04 8.81 -20.66
CA ILE A 83 2.81 7.75 -19.67
C ILE A 83 2.92 8.35 -18.26
N PRO A 84 1.94 8.12 -17.37
CA PRO A 84 2.05 8.56 -15.98
C PRO A 84 3.23 7.86 -15.29
N GLN A 85 3.93 8.57 -14.43
CA GLN A 85 5.14 8.05 -13.78
C GLN A 85 5.10 8.27 -12.28
N ILE A 86 5.67 7.31 -11.55
CA ILE A 86 6.01 7.46 -10.13
C ILE A 86 7.53 7.40 -10.01
N ARG A 87 8.12 8.38 -9.32
CA ARG A 87 9.54 8.38 -9.00
C ARG A 87 9.69 8.31 -7.49
N LEU A 88 10.64 7.49 -7.03
CA LEU A 88 11.04 7.41 -5.63
C LEU A 88 12.37 8.14 -5.50
N GLU A 89 12.34 9.30 -4.87
CA GLU A 89 13.48 10.20 -4.68
C GLU A 89 13.79 10.33 -3.17
N ASN A 90 15.00 10.72 -2.81
CA ASN A 90 15.40 11.00 -1.42
C ASN A 90 15.13 9.82 -0.46
N TYR A 91 15.46 8.59 -0.88
CA TYR A 91 15.34 7.42 -0.03
C TYR A 91 16.34 7.51 1.14
N GLU A 92 15.84 7.50 2.37
CA GLU A 92 16.65 7.60 3.58
C GLU A 92 16.16 6.61 4.63
N LEU A 93 17.09 5.78 5.14
CA LEU A 93 16.86 4.93 6.30
C LEU A 93 17.61 5.53 7.49
N LYS A 94 16.87 5.95 8.53
CA LYS A 94 17.41 6.42 9.79
C LYS A 94 17.29 5.35 10.86
N THR A 95 18.38 5.15 11.60
CA THR A 95 18.41 4.30 12.78
C THR A 95 18.63 5.17 14.01
N ILE A 96 17.73 5.08 14.99
CA ILE A 96 17.82 5.77 16.28
C ILE A 96 17.90 4.68 17.35
N SER A 97 19.02 4.63 18.05
CA SER A 97 19.24 3.64 19.12
C SER A 97 19.18 4.32 20.49
N LEU A 98 18.34 3.81 21.39
CA LEU A 98 18.34 4.18 22.80
C LEU A 98 19.17 3.17 23.58
N LEU A 99 20.21 3.66 24.27
CA LEU A 99 21.11 2.85 25.06
C LEU A 99 20.56 2.69 26.49
N GLY A 100 20.22 1.48 26.86
CA GLY A 100 19.78 1.07 28.20
C GLY A 100 20.09 -0.40 28.45
N THR A 101 19.59 -0.99 29.56
CA THR A 101 19.64 -2.43 29.82
C THR A 101 18.88 -3.25 28.78
N LEU A 102 17.74 -2.72 28.30
CA LEU A 102 17.07 -3.14 27.08
C LEU A 102 17.42 -2.12 26.00
N ARG A 103 17.99 -2.57 24.90
CA ARG A 103 18.30 -1.72 23.77
C ARG A 103 17.07 -1.63 22.87
N GLU A 104 16.57 -0.41 22.70
CA GLU A 104 15.49 -0.11 21.76
C GLU A 104 16.08 0.55 20.53
N VAL A 105 15.71 0.05 19.37
CA VAL A 105 16.09 0.61 18.08
C VAL A 105 14.82 1.02 17.35
N THR A 106 14.79 2.26 16.92
CA THR A 106 13.75 2.80 16.06
C THR A 106 14.31 2.98 14.65
N LEU A 107 13.65 2.37 13.68
CA LEU A 107 13.94 2.54 12.26
C LEU A 107 12.89 3.46 11.65
N GLU A 108 13.34 4.48 10.95
CA GLU A 108 12.50 5.39 10.18
C GLU A 108 12.94 5.33 8.71
N LEU A 109 12.04 4.91 7.83
CA LEU A 109 12.24 4.90 6.39
C LEU A 109 11.49 6.07 5.77
N LYS A 110 12.18 6.93 5.02
CA LYS A 110 11.64 8.09 4.32
C LYS A 110 11.82 7.96 2.82
N VAL A 111 10.88 8.53 2.08
CA VAL A 111 10.97 8.64 0.63
C VAL A 111 10.08 9.80 0.14
N ASP A 112 10.50 10.48 -0.88
CA ASP A 112 9.68 11.41 -1.64
C ASP A 112 9.05 10.68 -2.82
N ALA A 113 7.73 10.46 -2.76
CA ALA A 113 6.98 9.93 -3.88
C ALA A 113 6.60 11.07 -4.82
N VAL A 114 7.17 11.09 -6.00
CA VAL A 114 6.93 12.08 -7.05
C VAL A 114 6.01 11.47 -8.10
N TYR A 115 4.81 12.02 -8.22
CA TYR A 115 3.82 11.62 -9.20
C TYR A 115 3.87 12.58 -10.38
N LEU A 116 3.97 12.04 -11.58
CA LEU A 116 3.93 12.77 -12.84
C LEU A 116 2.71 12.27 -13.62
N SER A 117 1.70 13.14 -13.79
CA SER A 117 0.53 12.81 -14.59
C SER A 117 0.86 12.81 -16.09
N VAL A 118 -0.05 12.27 -16.91
CA VAL A 118 0.04 12.33 -18.39
C VAL A 118 0.15 13.77 -18.88
N ASP A 119 -0.55 14.70 -18.20
CA ASP A 119 -0.56 16.14 -18.53
C ASP A 119 0.71 16.87 -18.06
N GLY A 120 1.68 16.17 -17.50
CA GLY A 120 2.95 16.75 -17.05
C GLY A 120 2.88 17.41 -15.66
N VAL A 121 1.77 17.29 -14.93
CA VAL A 121 1.67 17.83 -13.57
C VAL A 121 2.54 17.00 -12.63
N ARG A 122 3.47 17.67 -11.95
CA ARG A 122 4.36 17.06 -10.96
C ARG A 122 3.84 17.31 -9.55
N THR A 123 3.60 16.25 -8.80
CA THR A 123 3.21 16.33 -7.37
C THR A 123 4.20 15.54 -6.54
N VAL A 124 4.76 16.15 -5.51
CA VAL A 124 5.69 15.51 -4.56
C VAL A 124 4.97 15.25 -3.24
N LYS A 125 5.10 14.04 -2.72
CA LYS A 125 4.57 13.64 -1.42
C LYS A 125 5.68 13.01 -0.59
N PRO A 126 6.18 13.71 0.45
CA PRO A 126 7.07 13.11 1.41
C PRO A 126 6.29 12.09 2.25
N LEU A 127 6.80 10.89 2.33
CA LEU A 127 6.21 9.77 3.08
C LEU A 127 7.24 9.18 4.02
N SER A 128 6.79 8.71 5.19
CA SER A 128 7.64 8.00 6.12
C SER A 128 6.89 6.85 6.78
N ALA A 129 7.66 5.83 7.19
CA ALA A 129 7.20 4.74 8.02
C ALA A 129 8.20 4.54 9.16
N ILE A 130 7.70 4.30 10.36
CA ILE A 130 8.51 4.19 11.57
C ILE A 130 8.12 2.90 12.29
N GLN A 131 9.12 2.15 12.76
CA GLN A 131 8.91 0.99 13.60
C GLN A 131 10.06 0.84 14.60
N SER A 132 9.72 0.50 15.85
CA SER A 132 10.68 0.20 16.90
C SER A 132 10.71 -1.29 17.21
N TYR A 133 11.88 -1.77 17.61
CA TYR A 133 12.06 -3.12 18.17
C TYR A 133 13.02 -3.08 19.35
N GLN A 134 12.88 -4.06 20.22
CA GLN A 134 13.77 -4.25 21.37
C GLN A 134 14.58 -5.52 21.18
N TYR A 135 15.84 -5.47 21.56
CA TYR A 135 16.69 -6.65 21.53
C TYR A 135 17.58 -6.74 22.78
N ASP A 136 17.96 -7.97 23.13
CA ASP A 136 18.93 -8.23 24.17
C ASP A 136 20.35 -8.15 23.61
N ALA A 137 21.21 -7.35 24.26
CA ALA A 137 22.60 -7.15 23.87
C ALA A 137 23.43 -8.45 23.77
N ALA A 138 22.98 -9.54 24.40
CA ALA A 138 23.61 -10.84 24.32
C ALA A 138 23.39 -11.61 23.01
N SER A 139 22.47 -11.14 22.14
CA SER A 139 22.00 -11.86 20.95
C SER A 139 22.24 -11.09 19.64
N ILE A 140 23.49 -10.81 19.31
CA ILE A 140 23.89 -10.02 18.12
C ILE A 140 23.35 -10.60 16.79
N ASN A 141 23.23 -11.91 16.66
CA ASN A 141 22.72 -12.52 15.43
C ASN A 141 21.21 -12.31 15.23
N THR A 142 20.47 -12.20 16.32
CA THR A 142 19.02 -11.95 16.30
C THR A 142 18.71 -10.51 15.90
N GLU A 143 19.58 -9.56 16.26
CA GLU A 143 19.46 -8.15 15.93
C GLU A 143 19.41 -7.90 14.42
N ARG A 144 20.40 -8.42 13.68
CA ARG A 144 20.47 -8.24 12.21
C ARG A 144 19.28 -8.85 11.48
N GLN A 145 18.79 -10.00 11.94
CA GLN A 145 17.61 -10.63 11.34
C GLN A 145 16.34 -9.81 11.58
N GLN A 146 16.17 -9.30 12.80
CA GLN A 146 15.04 -8.44 13.15
C GLN A 146 15.08 -7.12 12.37
N GLU A 147 16.25 -6.47 12.28
CA GLU A 147 16.42 -5.25 11.52
C GLU A 147 16.02 -5.43 10.05
N THR A 148 16.50 -6.49 9.40
CA THR A 148 16.16 -6.79 8.00
C THR A 148 14.66 -6.98 7.83
N LEU A 149 14.00 -7.73 8.71
CA LEU A 149 12.56 -7.96 8.65
C LEU A 149 11.76 -6.66 8.81
N ILE A 150 12.21 -5.77 9.70
CA ILE A 150 11.54 -4.49 9.92
C ILE A 150 11.74 -3.55 8.74
N ILE A 151 12.93 -3.50 8.15
CA ILE A 151 13.17 -2.73 6.93
C ILE A 151 12.26 -3.19 5.80
N ASP A 152 12.08 -4.50 5.62
CA ASP A 152 11.16 -5.05 4.62
C ASP A 152 9.69 -4.66 4.93
N GLN A 153 9.27 -4.72 6.19
CA GLN A 153 7.92 -4.31 6.61
C GLN A 153 7.67 -2.82 6.37
N LEU A 154 8.65 -1.96 6.69
CA LEU A 154 8.58 -0.52 6.41
C LEU A 154 8.48 -0.26 4.91
N GLY A 155 9.23 -1.00 4.10
CA GLY A 155 9.17 -0.94 2.63
C GLY A 155 7.79 -1.31 2.10
N VAL A 156 7.17 -2.38 2.60
CA VAL A 156 5.81 -2.76 2.23
C VAL A 156 4.79 -1.70 2.65
N GLN A 157 4.92 -1.15 3.87
CA GLN A 157 4.03 -0.11 4.37
C GLN A 157 4.09 1.16 3.51
N LEU A 158 5.30 1.62 3.15
CA LEU A 158 5.48 2.78 2.27
C LEU A 158 4.97 2.50 0.86
N ALA A 159 5.26 1.33 0.30
CA ALA A 159 4.77 0.94 -1.02
C ALA A 159 3.23 1.03 -1.11
N ARG A 160 2.52 0.55 -0.08
CA ARG A 160 1.07 0.69 0.00
C ARG A 160 0.60 2.13 0.07
N GLN A 161 1.30 2.99 0.82
CA GLN A 161 0.95 4.41 0.89
C GLN A 161 1.13 5.07 -0.47
N VAL A 162 2.27 4.84 -1.14
CA VAL A 162 2.54 5.35 -2.49
C VAL A 162 1.48 4.86 -3.49
N ALA A 163 1.19 3.55 -3.50
CA ALA A 163 0.23 2.95 -4.42
C ALA A 163 -1.19 3.50 -4.23
N ARG A 164 -1.64 3.71 -2.98
CA ARG A 164 -2.95 4.27 -2.67
C ARG A 164 -3.12 5.72 -3.12
N LEU A 165 -2.04 6.49 -3.14
CA LEU A 165 -2.06 7.89 -3.59
C LEU A 165 -1.97 8.02 -5.11
N ALA A 166 -1.46 7.01 -5.81
CA ALA A 166 -1.24 7.03 -7.25
C ALA A 166 -2.49 7.40 -8.06
N PRO A 167 -3.70 6.83 -7.85
CA PRO A 167 -4.89 7.17 -8.63
C PRO A 167 -5.29 8.65 -8.54
N TYR A 168 -5.01 9.29 -7.40
CA TYR A 168 -5.36 10.70 -7.18
C TYR A 168 -4.44 11.68 -7.92
N TYR A 169 -3.15 11.31 -8.06
CA TYR A 169 -2.13 12.22 -8.60
C TYR A 169 -1.71 11.91 -10.02
N LEU A 170 -1.95 10.69 -10.50
CA LEU A 170 -1.65 10.32 -11.88
C LEU A 170 -2.76 10.69 -12.87
N GLY A 171 -3.91 11.19 -12.37
CA GLY A 171 -4.99 11.69 -13.22
C GLY A 171 -5.89 10.59 -13.80
N ASN A 172 -6.04 9.48 -13.08
CA ASN A 172 -6.97 8.44 -13.52
C ASN A 172 -8.41 8.93 -13.37
N THR A 173 -8.98 9.44 -14.47
CA THR A 173 -10.29 10.11 -14.57
C THR A 173 -11.48 9.19 -14.24
N GLY A 174 -11.27 7.89 -14.05
CA GLY A 174 -12.33 6.96 -13.67
C GLY A 174 -12.93 7.18 -12.29
N VAL A 175 -12.19 7.82 -11.37
CA VAL A 175 -12.66 8.05 -9.97
C VAL A 175 -13.48 9.34 -9.83
N GLN A 176 -13.30 10.34 -10.72
CA GLN A 176 -14.03 11.61 -10.63
C GLN A 176 -15.45 11.57 -11.17
N ALA A 177 -15.83 10.56 -11.94
CA ALA A 177 -17.15 10.49 -12.59
C ALA A 177 -18.27 9.93 -11.68
N ARG A 178 -18.01 9.67 -10.40
CA ARG A 178 -19.02 9.12 -9.46
C ARG A 178 -19.23 9.97 -8.19
N ARG A 179 -19.22 11.28 -8.35
CA ARG A 179 -19.77 12.18 -7.33
C ARG A 179 -21.07 12.79 -7.78
#